data_a33e341bedf31001fe5b0b2e20e2f451
#
_entry.id   a33e341bedf31001fe5b0b2e20e2f451
#
_cell.length_a   1.000
_cell.length_b   1.000
_cell.length_c   1.000
_cell.angle_alpha   90.00
_cell.angle_beta   90.00
_cell.angle_gamma   90.00
#
_symmetry.space_group_name_H-M   'P 1'
#
loop_
_entity.id
_entity.type
_entity.pdbx_description
1 polymer ?
#
loop_
_entity_poly.entity_id
_entity_poly.type
_entity_poly.pdbx_seq_one_letter_code
_entity_poly.pdbx_strand_id
1 'polypeptide(L)'
;QTHEIVLEIKPPQDVLAAIRFTSRNPGLLQSVRADILGPSPRELKLHDNSNRKIGPEQEPPIAHLEVPTKLTGDERLKLTITGSNTSIEITSHYPPATNQNIPRERDKRLAHFRGIWPGFEALRKKRDALTAEKTQIEKSAVVTMIAADEGSPRKTHILMRGEYDKPGEVVSPAAPDSILPFSDKLPRNRLGLAQWMTDPANPLTARVAVNRYWQLIFGTGIVVTSEDFGTQGDHPSHQDLLDHLTVGFLKSDWNTKALLRKIVTSATYRQSSVRNDHPAERDPGNRLLARAPRQRLQAEFIRDHALAVSGLLVDRQGGPGVHPYQPAVLFGRNAIG
;
A
#
# COMPACT_ATOMS: atom_id res chain seq x y z
N GLN A 1 18.15 -20.11 -28.20
CA GLN A 1 18.83 -19.22 -29.17
C GLN A 1 20.03 -18.63 -28.43
N THR A 2 21.22 -18.83 -29.00
CA THR A 2 22.48 -18.29 -28.49
C THR A 2 22.55 -16.86 -28.96
N HIS A 3 22.69 -15.90 -28.04
CA HIS A 3 22.85 -14.49 -28.36
C HIS A 3 24.32 -14.11 -28.22
N GLU A 4 24.86 -13.44 -29.22
CA GLU A 4 26.18 -12.81 -29.18
C GLU A 4 25.99 -11.34 -28.77
N ILE A 5 26.59 -10.93 -27.68
CA ILE A 5 26.59 -9.54 -27.23
C ILE A 5 27.99 -8.98 -27.41
N VAL A 6 28.10 -7.98 -28.25
CA VAL A 6 29.37 -7.29 -28.51
C VAL A 6 29.34 -5.93 -27.81
N LEU A 7 30.21 -5.73 -26.85
CA LEU A 7 30.39 -4.46 -26.16
C LEU A 7 31.75 -3.84 -26.55
N GLU A 8 31.69 -2.65 -27.13
CA GLU A 8 32.91 -1.86 -27.34
C GLU A 8 33.06 -0.81 -26.23
N ILE A 9 34.15 -0.89 -25.48
CA ILE A 9 34.45 0.06 -24.41
C ILE A 9 35.63 0.88 -24.85
N LYS A 10 35.48 2.20 -24.90
CA LYS A 10 36.55 3.16 -25.09
C LYS A 10 36.91 3.75 -23.73
N PRO A 11 37.98 3.29 -23.08
CA PRO A 11 38.36 3.85 -21.78
C PRO A 11 38.93 5.27 -21.97
N PRO A 12 38.79 6.12 -20.96
CA PRO A 12 39.57 7.35 -20.89
C PRO A 12 41.08 7.01 -20.84
N GLN A 13 41.91 7.88 -21.39
CA GLN A 13 43.39 7.69 -21.46
C GLN A 13 43.91 7.29 -20.07
N ASP A 14 44.77 6.27 -20.03
CA ASP A 14 45.53 5.78 -18.87
C ASP A 14 44.77 4.92 -17.83
N VAL A 15 43.69 4.24 -18.14
CA VAL A 15 42.91 3.43 -17.17
C VAL A 15 43.03 1.93 -17.43
N LEU A 16 43.50 1.18 -16.45
CA LEU A 16 43.31 -0.28 -16.36
C LEU A 16 41.83 -0.54 -16.03
N ALA A 17 41.10 -1.16 -16.95
CA ALA A 17 39.69 -1.51 -16.71
C ALA A 17 39.62 -2.96 -16.26
N ALA A 18 39.17 -3.20 -15.04
CA ALA A 18 38.64 -4.50 -14.63
C ALA A 18 37.15 -4.51 -14.90
N ILE A 19 36.69 -5.48 -15.66
CA ILE A 19 35.26 -5.62 -15.99
C ILE A 19 34.70 -6.81 -15.19
N ARG A 20 33.68 -6.56 -14.38
CA ARG A 20 33.01 -7.59 -13.59
C ARG A 20 31.70 -7.98 -14.29
N PHE A 21 31.55 -9.25 -14.57
CA PHE A 21 30.28 -9.82 -15.07
C PHE A 21 29.57 -10.52 -13.93
N THR A 22 28.30 -10.25 -13.79
CA THR A 22 27.41 -11.00 -12.90
C THR A 22 26.39 -11.75 -13.76
N SER A 23 26.35 -13.06 -13.64
CA SER A 23 25.31 -13.88 -14.26
C SER A 23 24.43 -14.45 -13.14
N ARG A 24 23.13 -14.26 -13.27
CA ARG A 24 22.14 -14.91 -12.37
C ARG A 24 22.03 -16.41 -12.56
N ASN A 25 22.62 -16.94 -13.64
CA ASN A 25 22.57 -18.36 -13.96
C ASN A 25 23.88 -18.81 -14.65
N PRO A 26 24.92 -19.21 -13.89
CA PRO A 26 26.26 -19.50 -14.43
C PRO A 26 26.30 -20.67 -15.43
N GLY A 27 25.29 -21.54 -15.44
CA GLY A 27 25.22 -22.65 -16.39
C GLY A 27 24.83 -22.26 -17.83
N LEU A 28 24.45 -20.99 -18.06
CA LEU A 28 24.01 -20.51 -19.37
C LEU A 28 25.08 -19.67 -20.09
N LEU A 29 26.18 -19.33 -19.43
CA LEU A 29 27.33 -18.65 -20.05
C LEU A 29 28.22 -19.68 -20.72
N GLN A 30 28.31 -19.63 -22.06
CA GLN A 30 29.08 -20.61 -22.83
C GLN A 30 30.53 -20.17 -23.04
N SER A 31 30.75 -18.91 -23.39
CA SER A 31 32.10 -18.39 -23.55
C SER A 31 32.16 -16.86 -23.41
N VAL A 32 33.28 -16.36 -22.96
CA VAL A 32 33.60 -14.94 -22.97
C VAL A 32 34.97 -14.77 -23.65
N ARG A 33 35.01 -13.90 -24.66
CA ARG A 33 36.21 -13.58 -25.38
C ARG A 33 36.47 -12.06 -25.30
N ALA A 34 37.71 -11.66 -25.08
CA ALA A 34 38.08 -10.28 -25.04
C ALA A 34 39.17 -10.00 -26.09
N ASP A 35 38.90 -9.09 -26.98
CA ASP A 35 39.84 -8.66 -28.02
C ASP A 35 40.13 -7.17 -27.85
N ILE A 36 41.42 -6.80 -28.03
CA ILE A 36 41.81 -5.39 -28.13
C ILE A 36 41.79 -5.02 -29.60
N LEU A 37 41.01 -4.01 -29.94
CA LEU A 37 40.89 -3.43 -31.25
C LEU A 37 41.70 -2.13 -31.28
N GLY A 38 42.55 -1.94 -32.31
CA GLY A 38 43.38 -0.75 -32.47
C GLY A 38 44.58 -0.99 -33.35
N PRO A 39 45.61 -0.14 -33.27
CA PRO A 39 46.81 -0.27 -34.10
C PRO A 39 47.59 -1.59 -33.95
N SER A 40 47.39 -2.27 -32.83
CA SER A 40 47.98 -3.59 -32.55
C SER A 40 46.95 -4.54 -31.96
N PRO A 41 46.05 -5.12 -32.80
CA PRO A 41 44.99 -5.99 -32.31
C PRO A 41 45.59 -7.24 -31.68
N ARG A 42 45.05 -7.61 -30.50
CA ARG A 42 45.47 -8.80 -29.76
C ARG A 42 44.34 -9.38 -28.95
N GLU A 43 44.29 -10.71 -28.81
CA GLU A 43 43.38 -11.42 -27.91
C GLU A 43 43.95 -11.42 -26.51
N LEU A 44 43.09 -11.13 -25.53
CA LEU A 44 43.44 -11.18 -24.11
C LEU A 44 43.08 -12.55 -23.52
N LYS A 45 44.06 -13.17 -22.88
CA LYS A 45 43.78 -14.38 -22.07
C LYS A 45 43.03 -13.97 -20.80
N LEU A 46 41.83 -14.48 -20.68
CA LEU A 46 40.96 -14.22 -19.54
C LEU A 46 41.24 -15.26 -18.43
N HIS A 47 41.41 -14.79 -17.21
CA HIS A 47 41.49 -15.68 -16.06
C HIS A 47 40.11 -16.05 -15.58
N ASP A 48 39.73 -17.32 -15.72
CA ASP A 48 38.48 -17.88 -15.22
C ASP A 48 38.63 -18.29 -13.75
N ASN A 49 37.92 -17.57 -12.90
CA ASN A 49 37.84 -17.88 -11.47
C ASN A 49 36.50 -18.61 -11.11
N SER A 50 35.83 -19.23 -12.08
CA SER A 50 34.52 -19.88 -11.90
C SER A 50 34.56 -21.14 -10.98
N ASN A 51 35.76 -21.67 -10.68
CA ASN A 51 35.92 -22.92 -9.93
C ASN A 51 36.01 -22.78 -8.40
N ARG A 52 35.77 -21.63 -7.80
CA ARG A 52 35.66 -21.53 -6.34
C ARG A 52 34.29 -22.03 -5.87
N LYS A 53 34.27 -23.15 -5.15
CA LYS A 53 33.08 -23.62 -4.41
C LYS A 53 32.65 -22.55 -3.42
N ILE A 54 31.47 -22.01 -3.63
CA ILE A 54 30.83 -21.01 -2.77
C ILE A 54 29.87 -21.74 -1.85
N GLY A 55 29.93 -21.46 -0.54
CA GLY A 55 29.02 -22.00 0.45
C GLY A 55 27.58 -21.46 0.31
N PRO A 56 26.59 -22.10 0.93
CA PRO A 56 25.15 -21.86 0.69
C PRO A 56 24.62 -20.49 1.10
N GLU A 57 25.40 -19.60 1.67
CA GLU A 57 24.95 -18.27 2.13
C GLU A 57 25.63 -17.09 1.38
N GLN A 58 26.31 -17.33 0.27
CA GLN A 58 26.98 -16.26 -0.48
C GLN A 58 26.27 -15.98 -1.80
N GLU A 59 26.27 -14.69 -2.18
CA GLU A 59 25.73 -14.16 -3.43
C GLU A 59 26.09 -14.98 -4.67
N PRO A 60 25.28 -14.98 -5.74
CA PRO A 60 25.50 -15.82 -6.91
C PRO A 60 26.89 -15.64 -7.51
N PRO A 61 27.47 -16.69 -8.12
CA PRO A 61 28.85 -16.71 -8.57
C PRO A 61 29.12 -15.57 -9.55
N ILE A 62 30.06 -14.71 -9.17
CA ILE A 62 30.53 -13.60 -9.97
C ILE A 62 31.73 -14.10 -10.76
N ALA A 63 31.61 -14.22 -12.08
CA ALA A 63 32.78 -14.40 -12.94
C ALA A 63 33.56 -13.09 -12.97
N HIS A 64 34.74 -13.07 -12.36
CA HIS A 64 35.66 -11.96 -12.43
C HIS A 64 36.55 -12.14 -13.63
N LEU A 65 36.48 -11.22 -14.60
CA LEU A 65 37.44 -11.10 -15.65
C LEU A 65 38.39 -9.95 -15.27
N GLU A 66 39.62 -10.27 -14.89
CA GLU A 66 40.69 -9.27 -14.77
C GLU A 66 41.32 -9.11 -16.14
N VAL A 67 41.26 -7.90 -16.69
CA VAL A 67 41.94 -7.53 -17.91
C VAL A 67 43.27 -6.88 -17.51
N PRO A 68 44.39 -7.62 -17.50
CA PRO A 68 45.66 -7.13 -16.98
C PRO A 68 46.41 -6.20 -17.95
N THR A 69 45.72 -5.45 -18.82
CA THR A 69 46.39 -4.73 -19.91
C THR A 69 46.04 -3.26 -19.89
N LYS A 70 47.10 -2.44 -20.00
CA LYS A 70 46.97 -1.01 -20.22
C LYS A 70 46.56 -0.76 -21.67
N LEU A 71 45.40 -0.11 -21.86
CA LEU A 71 44.93 0.32 -23.18
C LEU A 71 45.52 1.71 -23.49
N THR A 72 46.07 1.91 -24.68
CA THR A 72 46.59 3.19 -25.13
C THR A 72 45.58 3.91 -26.02
N GLY A 73 45.59 5.22 -26.01
CA GLY A 73 44.66 6.22 -26.56
C GLY A 73 43.61 5.84 -27.62
N ASP A 74 43.95 5.01 -28.61
CA ASP A 74 43.05 4.58 -29.69
C ASP A 74 42.63 3.11 -29.61
N GLU A 75 43.07 2.39 -28.57
CA GLU A 75 42.71 1.00 -28.38
C GLU A 75 41.28 0.91 -27.77
N ARG A 76 40.51 -0.04 -28.27
CA ARG A 76 39.15 -0.37 -27.77
C ARG A 76 39.12 -1.80 -27.31
N LEU A 77 38.43 -2.06 -26.21
CA LEU A 77 38.20 -3.40 -25.75
C LEU A 77 36.86 -3.91 -26.33
N LYS A 78 36.94 -4.98 -27.14
CA LYS A 78 35.78 -5.70 -27.64
C LYS A 78 35.56 -6.95 -26.79
N LEU A 79 34.40 -7.06 -26.17
CA LEU A 79 33.99 -8.25 -25.45
C LEU A 79 32.94 -8.96 -26.24
N THR A 80 33.17 -10.23 -26.53
CA THR A 80 32.20 -11.11 -27.17
C THR A 80 31.75 -12.15 -26.17
N ILE A 81 30.46 -12.16 -25.87
CA ILE A 81 29.87 -13.01 -24.85
C ILE A 81 28.84 -13.87 -25.54
N THR A 82 28.99 -15.18 -25.43
CA THR A 82 28.08 -16.16 -26.01
C THR A 82 27.34 -16.89 -24.90
N GLY A 83 26.00 -16.82 -24.91
CA GLY A 83 25.15 -17.47 -23.91
C GLY A 83 23.67 -17.36 -24.23
N SER A 84 22.84 -18.10 -23.55
CA SER A 84 21.39 -18.03 -23.67
C SER A 84 20.78 -17.46 -22.39
N ASN A 85 19.88 -16.48 -22.53
CA ASN A 85 19.08 -15.91 -21.44
C ASN A 85 19.89 -15.25 -20.29
N THR A 86 21.02 -14.61 -20.62
CA THR A 86 21.87 -13.92 -19.65
C THR A 86 21.62 -12.41 -19.69
N SER A 87 21.27 -11.83 -18.54
CA SER A 87 21.37 -10.38 -18.33
C SER A 87 22.78 -10.08 -17.82
N ILE A 88 23.48 -9.21 -18.53
CA ILE A 88 24.84 -8.80 -18.18
C ILE A 88 24.73 -7.41 -17.57
N GLU A 89 25.14 -7.30 -16.32
CA GLU A 89 25.23 -6.02 -15.63
C GLU A 89 26.71 -5.63 -15.52
N ILE A 90 27.11 -4.55 -16.19
CA ILE A 90 28.47 -3.99 -16.05
C ILE A 90 28.45 -3.12 -14.79
N THR A 91 29.01 -3.63 -13.71
CA THR A 91 28.83 -3.00 -12.39
C THR A 91 29.90 -2.00 -11.99
N SER A 92 31.08 -1.93 -12.63
CA SER A 92 32.07 -0.92 -12.25
C SER A 92 33.20 -0.73 -13.25
N HIS A 93 33.57 0.55 -13.48
CA HIS A 93 34.89 0.95 -13.94
C HIS A 93 35.77 1.18 -12.72
N TYR A 94 36.92 0.51 -12.63
CA TYR A 94 37.90 0.83 -11.60
C TYR A 94 38.90 1.85 -12.16
N PRO A 95 39.20 2.95 -11.45
CA PRO A 95 40.26 3.83 -11.80
C PRO A 95 41.60 3.08 -11.73
N PRO A 96 42.66 3.52 -12.46
CA PRO A 96 43.97 2.86 -12.47
C PRO A 96 44.48 2.73 -11.04
N ALA A 97 45.02 1.56 -10.74
CA ALA A 97 45.74 1.34 -9.50
C ALA A 97 47.00 2.17 -9.53
N THR A 98 46.97 3.40 -9.07
CA THR A 98 48.17 4.06 -8.58
C THR A 98 48.76 3.16 -7.50
N ASN A 99 50.06 3.02 -7.46
CA ASN A 99 50.89 2.13 -6.62
C ASN A 99 50.69 2.41 -5.10
N GLN A 100 49.47 2.62 -4.63
CA GLN A 100 49.11 2.87 -3.25
C GLN A 100 48.66 1.55 -2.62
N ASN A 101 49.12 1.30 -1.42
CA ASN A 101 48.76 0.14 -0.59
C ASN A 101 47.22 0.04 -0.45
N ILE A 102 46.58 -0.70 -1.35
CA ILE A 102 45.14 -0.98 -1.25
C ILE A 102 44.91 -1.93 -0.08
N PRO A 103 44.12 -1.53 0.92
CA PRO A 103 43.86 -2.38 2.08
C PRO A 103 43.24 -3.74 1.67
N ARG A 104 43.75 -4.84 2.26
CA ARG A 104 43.28 -6.19 1.94
C ARG A 104 41.85 -6.47 2.44
N GLU A 105 41.39 -5.75 3.45
CA GLU A 105 40.04 -5.88 4.00
C GLU A 105 39.01 -5.14 3.14
N ARG A 106 37.85 -5.77 2.90
CA ARG A 106 36.78 -5.23 2.03
C ARG A 106 36.40 -3.80 2.42
N ASP A 107 36.19 -3.52 3.70
CA ASP A 107 35.72 -2.22 4.17
C ASP A 107 36.77 -1.13 4.03
N LYS A 108 38.01 -1.46 4.28
CA LYS A 108 39.15 -0.53 4.06
C LYS A 108 39.37 -0.25 2.58
N ARG A 109 39.16 -1.25 1.70
CA ARG A 109 39.19 -1.04 0.24
C ARG A 109 38.06 -0.13 -0.21
N LEU A 110 36.83 -0.38 0.28
CA LEU A 110 35.70 0.48 -0.04
C LEU A 110 35.90 1.91 0.44
N ALA A 111 36.46 2.11 1.63
CA ALA A 111 36.76 3.44 2.16
C ALA A 111 37.83 4.15 1.28
N HIS A 112 38.88 3.42 0.86
CA HIS A 112 39.91 3.95 -0.04
C HIS A 112 39.29 4.38 -1.38
N PHE A 113 38.52 3.52 -2.05
CA PHE A 113 37.88 3.86 -3.33
C PHE A 113 36.89 5.01 -3.22
N ARG A 114 36.15 5.08 -2.10
CA ARG A 114 35.27 6.22 -1.83
C ARG A 114 36.00 7.54 -1.72
N GLY A 115 37.23 7.51 -1.21
CA GLY A 115 38.07 8.71 -1.09
C GLY A 115 38.65 9.21 -2.41
N ILE A 116 38.88 8.31 -3.39
CA ILE A 116 39.54 8.64 -4.67
C ILE A 116 38.57 8.78 -5.85
N TRP A 117 37.33 8.30 -5.73
CA TRP A 117 36.37 8.40 -6.84
C TRP A 117 35.70 9.77 -6.89
N PRO A 118 35.90 10.54 -7.97
CA PRO A 118 35.42 11.93 -8.06
C PRO A 118 33.90 12.07 -7.95
N GLY A 119 33.12 11.04 -8.37
CA GLY A 119 31.65 11.02 -8.29
C GLY A 119 31.10 10.70 -6.90
N PHE A 120 31.92 10.19 -5.99
CA PHE A 120 31.45 9.73 -4.69
C PHE A 120 30.91 10.86 -3.79
N GLU A 121 31.62 11.99 -3.78
CA GLU A 121 31.20 13.15 -2.97
C GLU A 121 29.85 13.71 -3.39
N ALA A 122 29.57 13.76 -4.69
CA ALA A 122 28.25 14.21 -5.17
C ALA A 122 27.14 13.26 -4.75
N LEU A 123 27.37 11.94 -4.84
CA LEU A 123 26.41 10.93 -4.39
C LEU A 123 26.26 10.92 -2.87
N ARG A 124 27.33 11.11 -2.13
CA ARG A 124 27.31 11.23 -0.67
C ARG A 124 26.45 12.41 -0.25
N LYS A 125 26.69 13.60 -0.80
CA LYS A 125 25.88 14.80 -0.53
C LYS A 125 24.41 14.58 -0.84
N LYS A 126 24.11 13.95 -1.97
CA LYS A 126 22.71 13.62 -2.34
C LYS A 126 22.07 12.65 -1.35
N ARG A 127 22.78 11.59 -0.95
CA ARG A 127 22.31 10.64 0.08
C ARG A 127 22.07 11.34 1.41
N ASP A 128 23.01 12.17 1.85
CA ASP A 128 22.94 12.86 3.13
C ASP A 128 21.76 13.86 3.15
N ALA A 129 21.54 14.58 2.03
CA ALA A 129 20.37 15.43 1.86
C ALA A 129 19.05 14.65 1.91
N LEU A 130 18.94 13.53 1.20
CA LEU A 130 17.75 12.67 1.22
C LEU A 130 17.54 12.04 2.60
N THR A 131 18.61 11.69 3.31
CA THR A 131 18.52 11.16 4.67
C THR A 131 18.03 12.23 5.64
N ALA A 132 18.51 13.46 5.52
CA ALA A 132 18.03 14.58 6.32
C ALA A 132 16.55 14.89 6.05
N GLU A 133 16.14 14.90 4.78
CA GLU A 133 14.76 15.07 4.36
C GLU A 133 13.86 13.95 4.94
N LYS A 134 14.27 12.69 4.79
CA LYS A 134 13.57 11.53 5.39
C LYS A 134 13.40 11.71 6.89
N THR A 135 14.47 12.05 7.60
CA THR A 135 14.43 12.26 9.05
C THR A 135 13.49 13.41 9.44
N GLN A 136 13.45 14.48 8.62
CA GLN A 136 12.54 15.60 8.86
C GLN A 136 11.09 15.18 8.65
N ILE A 137 10.79 14.40 7.60
CA ILE A 137 9.46 13.84 7.34
C ILE A 137 9.04 12.94 8.50
N GLU A 138 9.91 12.02 8.93
CA GLU A 138 9.64 11.10 10.04
C GLU A 138 9.37 11.83 11.37
N LYS A 139 10.11 12.91 11.65
CA LYS A 139 9.88 13.75 12.86
C LYS A 139 8.58 14.53 12.80
N SER A 140 8.16 14.97 11.61
CA SER A 140 6.92 15.71 11.42
C SER A 140 5.70 14.82 11.22
N ALA A 141 5.89 13.52 11.00
CA ALA A 141 4.81 12.56 10.82
C ALA A 141 3.98 12.44 12.09
N VAL A 142 2.67 12.54 11.94
CA VAL A 142 1.73 12.31 13.04
C VAL A 142 1.75 10.81 13.38
N VAL A 143 2.19 10.50 14.59
CA VAL A 143 2.20 9.13 15.10
C VAL A 143 0.85 8.84 15.75
N THR A 144 0.22 7.75 15.34
CA THR A 144 -0.99 7.23 15.98
C THR A 144 -0.75 5.83 16.51
N MET A 145 -1.46 5.50 17.59
CA MET A 145 -1.44 4.14 18.10
C MET A 145 -2.24 3.24 17.15
N ILE A 146 -1.66 2.11 16.81
CA ILE A 146 -2.32 1.04 16.06
C ILE A 146 -2.52 -0.17 16.96
N ALA A 147 -3.66 -0.84 16.81
CA ALA A 147 -3.86 -2.13 17.45
C ALA A 147 -3.05 -3.20 16.70
N ALA A 148 -2.23 -3.93 17.44
CA ALA A 148 -1.48 -5.07 16.91
C ALA A 148 -1.91 -6.35 17.65
N ASP A 149 -1.93 -7.48 16.92
CA ASP A 149 -2.19 -8.77 17.56
C ASP A 149 -0.95 -9.22 18.34
N GLU A 150 -1.16 -9.79 19.51
CA GLU A 150 -0.07 -10.39 20.29
C GLU A 150 0.42 -11.66 19.58
N GLY A 151 1.74 -11.87 19.59
CA GLY A 151 2.36 -13.07 18.99
C GLY A 151 1.93 -14.38 19.68
N SER A 152 1.48 -14.29 20.95
CA SER A 152 0.90 -15.39 21.70
C SER A 152 -0.45 -14.97 22.29
N PRO A 153 -1.57 -15.33 21.66
CA PRO A 153 -2.88 -14.94 22.13
C PRO A 153 -3.17 -15.48 23.53
N ARG A 154 -3.75 -14.64 24.39
CA ARG A 154 -4.20 -15.03 25.71
C ARG A 154 -5.30 -16.10 25.60
N LYS A 155 -5.23 -17.13 26.45
CA LYS A 155 -6.33 -18.09 26.58
C LYS A 155 -7.59 -17.37 27.07
N THR A 156 -8.66 -17.49 26.31
CA THR A 156 -9.96 -16.89 26.63
C THR A 156 -10.93 -17.98 27.04
N HIS A 157 -11.76 -17.70 28.02
CA HIS A 157 -12.74 -18.63 28.58
C HIS A 157 -14.14 -18.06 28.48
N ILE A 158 -15.12 -18.93 28.36
CA ILE A 158 -16.50 -18.56 28.65
C ILE A 158 -16.59 -18.26 30.15
N LEU A 159 -17.13 -17.09 30.52
CA LEU A 159 -17.31 -16.73 31.91
C LEU A 159 -18.65 -17.25 32.40
N MET A 160 -18.64 -18.06 33.45
CA MET A 160 -19.88 -18.61 34.06
C MET A 160 -20.71 -17.46 34.59
N ARG A 161 -21.92 -17.27 34.03
CA ARG A 161 -22.82 -16.14 34.35
C ARG A 161 -22.22 -14.75 34.20
N GLY A 162 -21.15 -14.63 33.40
CA GLY A 162 -20.40 -13.37 33.19
C GLY A 162 -19.45 -13.00 34.33
N GLU A 163 -19.27 -13.86 35.35
CA GLU A 163 -18.40 -13.60 36.49
C GLU A 163 -16.93 -13.79 36.10
N TYR A 164 -16.11 -12.74 36.26
CA TYR A 164 -14.70 -12.71 35.79
C TYR A 164 -13.80 -13.73 36.50
N ASP A 165 -14.16 -14.12 37.72
CA ASP A 165 -13.44 -15.05 38.60
C ASP A 165 -13.88 -16.51 38.42
N LYS A 166 -14.88 -16.77 37.54
CA LYS A 166 -15.38 -18.12 37.27
C LYS A 166 -15.21 -18.50 35.80
N PRO A 167 -13.95 -18.78 35.39
CA PRO A 167 -13.68 -19.20 34.01
C PRO A 167 -14.22 -20.61 33.76
N GLY A 168 -14.99 -20.75 32.69
CA GLY A 168 -15.47 -22.03 32.16
C GLY A 168 -14.52 -22.62 31.10
N GLU A 169 -15.08 -23.19 30.05
CA GLU A 169 -14.30 -23.78 28.97
C GLU A 169 -13.49 -22.76 28.17
N VAL A 170 -12.36 -23.22 27.63
CA VAL A 170 -11.51 -22.40 26.76
C VAL A 170 -12.18 -22.25 25.40
N VAL A 171 -12.21 -21.03 24.87
CA VAL A 171 -12.72 -20.74 23.54
C VAL A 171 -11.63 -20.15 22.64
N SER A 172 -11.74 -20.39 21.36
CA SER A 172 -10.93 -19.79 20.33
C SER A 172 -11.72 -18.71 19.56
N PRO A 173 -11.04 -17.71 18.96
CA PRO A 173 -11.71 -16.73 18.12
C PRO A 173 -12.51 -17.40 16.99
N ALA A 174 -13.77 -17.01 16.85
CA ALA A 174 -14.69 -17.51 15.84
C ALA A 174 -15.70 -16.42 15.44
N ALA A 175 -16.50 -16.71 14.44
CA ALA A 175 -17.67 -15.91 14.07
C ALA A 175 -18.94 -16.75 14.21
N PRO A 176 -20.15 -16.14 14.24
CA PRO A 176 -21.42 -16.88 14.31
C PRO A 176 -21.65 -17.71 13.05
N ASP A 177 -21.57 -19.03 13.15
CA ASP A 177 -21.76 -19.95 12.01
C ASP A 177 -23.18 -19.88 11.44
N SER A 178 -24.16 -19.45 12.24
CA SER A 178 -25.55 -19.25 11.82
C SER A 178 -25.70 -18.11 10.79
N ILE A 179 -24.75 -17.19 10.73
CA ILE A 179 -24.73 -16.10 9.74
C ILE A 179 -23.94 -16.53 8.51
N LEU A 180 -22.70 -16.93 8.71
CA LEU A 180 -21.79 -17.43 7.68
C LEU A 180 -20.69 -18.25 8.37
N PRO A 181 -20.47 -19.52 7.99
CA PRO A 181 -19.39 -20.31 8.56
C PRO A 181 -18.03 -19.63 8.40
N PHE A 182 -17.23 -19.65 9.48
CA PHE A 182 -15.89 -19.08 9.44
C PHE A 182 -14.96 -20.03 8.70
N SER A 183 -14.46 -19.60 7.54
CA SER A 183 -13.61 -20.43 6.69
C SER A 183 -12.28 -20.77 7.39
N ASP A 184 -11.85 -22.04 7.32
CA ASP A 184 -10.53 -22.48 7.82
C ASP A 184 -9.33 -21.86 7.07
N LYS A 185 -9.59 -21.25 5.91
CA LYS A 185 -8.57 -20.50 5.15
C LYS A 185 -8.28 -19.13 5.75
N LEU A 186 -9.13 -18.62 6.62
CA LEU A 186 -8.97 -17.33 7.26
C LEU A 186 -8.18 -17.46 8.57
N PRO A 187 -7.25 -16.53 8.84
CA PRO A 187 -6.54 -16.52 10.12
C PRO A 187 -7.52 -16.21 11.26
N ARG A 188 -7.40 -16.92 12.40
CA ARG A 188 -8.25 -16.69 13.57
C ARG A 188 -7.81 -15.48 14.39
N ASN A 189 -7.81 -14.31 13.75
CA ASN A 189 -7.44 -13.02 14.32
C ASN A 189 -8.33 -11.90 13.74
N ARG A 190 -8.03 -10.64 14.04
CA ARG A 190 -8.81 -9.48 13.55
C ARG A 190 -8.84 -9.37 12.03
N LEU A 191 -7.75 -9.76 11.34
CA LEU A 191 -7.72 -9.76 9.88
C LEU A 191 -8.72 -10.77 9.31
N GLY A 192 -8.73 -11.99 9.84
CA GLY A 192 -9.70 -13.00 9.41
C GLY A 192 -11.14 -12.61 9.72
N LEU A 193 -11.41 -11.96 10.86
CA LEU A 193 -12.74 -11.41 11.16
C LEU A 193 -13.13 -10.32 10.15
N ALA A 194 -12.24 -9.41 9.82
CA ALA A 194 -12.48 -8.37 8.82
C ALA A 194 -12.79 -8.98 7.44
N GLN A 195 -12.03 -9.98 7.02
CA GLN A 195 -12.26 -10.71 5.78
C GLN A 195 -13.61 -11.45 5.78
N TRP A 196 -13.98 -12.08 6.89
CA TRP A 196 -15.28 -12.71 7.07
C TRP A 196 -16.43 -11.68 7.02
N MET A 197 -16.28 -10.54 7.66
CA MET A 197 -17.27 -9.46 7.64
C MET A 197 -17.49 -8.88 6.23
N THR A 198 -16.43 -8.77 5.45
CA THR A 198 -16.49 -8.21 4.10
C THR A 198 -16.67 -9.25 3.00
N ASP A 199 -16.82 -10.51 3.36
CA ASP A 199 -17.08 -11.58 2.40
C ASP A 199 -18.40 -11.28 1.64
N PRO A 200 -18.42 -11.36 0.31
CA PRO A 200 -19.65 -11.17 -0.47
C PRO A 200 -20.80 -12.12 -0.09
N ALA A 201 -20.48 -13.28 0.50
CA ALA A 201 -21.48 -14.22 1.01
C ALA A 201 -22.06 -13.81 2.37
N ASN A 202 -21.46 -12.83 3.08
CA ASN A 202 -22.00 -12.34 4.34
C ASN A 202 -23.30 -11.57 4.09
N PRO A 203 -24.45 -12.05 4.62
CA PRO A 203 -25.74 -11.47 4.30
C PRO A 203 -26.01 -10.12 4.99
N LEU A 204 -25.23 -9.75 6.01
CA LEU A 204 -25.57 -8.62 6.88
C LEU A 204 -24.73 -7.38 6.62
N THR A 205 -23.41 -7.48 6.52
CA THR A 205 -22.52 -6.31 6.56
C THR A 205 -22.87 -5.28 5.49
N ALA A 206 -23.07 -5.70 4.25
CA ALA A 206 -23.41 -4.78 3.17
C ALA A 206 -24.84 -4.20 3.31
N ARG A 207 -25.82 -5.01 3.79
CA ARG A 207 -27.17 -4.52 4.05
C ARG A 207 -27.19 -3.47 5.14
N VAL A 208 -26.50 -3.70 6.24
CA VAL A 208 -26.38 -2.74 7.35
C VAL A 208 -25.72 -1.44 6.87
N ALA A 209 -24.62 -1.53 6.09
CA ALA A 209 -23.96 -0.36 5.53
C ALA A 209 -24.90 0.44 4.62
N VAL A 210 -25.57 -0.21 3.68
CA VAL A 210 -26.54 0.44 2.77
C VAL A 210 -27.69 1.08 3.55
N ASN A 211 -28.23 0.39 4.57
CA ASN A 211 -29.29 0.92 5.40
C ASN A 211 -28.87 2.18 6.16
N ARG A 212 -27.65 2.22 6.69
CA ARG A 212 -27.10 3.41 7.36
C ARG A 212 -26.90 4.58 6.42
N TYR A 213 -26.37 4.36 5.20
CA TYR A 213 -26.28 5.40 4.19
C TYR A 213 -27.65 5.91 3.74
N TRP A 214 -28.64 5.01 3.61
CA TRP A 214 -30.01 5.37 3.35
C TRP A 214 -30.59 6.23 4.48
N GLN A 215 -30.42 5.81 5.74
CA GLN A 215 -30.87 6.55 6.92
C GLN A 215 -30.26 7.96 6.99
N LEU A 216 -28.98 8.12 6.65
CA LEU A 216 -28.32 9.41 6.62
C LEU A 216 -29.01 10.38 5.66
N ILE A 217 -29.53 9.89 4.55
CA ILE A 217 -30.15 10.70 3.49
C ILE A 217 -31.66 10.88 3.71
N PHE A 218 -32.35 9.84 4.17
CA PHE A 218 -33.82 9.85 4.33
C PHE A 218 -34.28 10.05 5.78
N GLY A 219 -33.38 10.09 6.74
CA GLY A 219 -33.67 10.24 8.18
C GLY A 219 -34.09 8.96 8.86
N THR A 220 -34.65 8.01 8.13
CA THR A 220 -35.03 6.69 8.64
C THR A 220 -34.50 5.61 7.70
N GLY A 221 -34.00 4.53 8.25
CA GLY A 221 -33.54 3.39 7.46
C GLY A 221 -34.67 2.65 6.77
N ILE A 222 -34.36 1.88 5.73
CA ILE A 222 -35.29 0.89 5.15
C ILE A 222 -35.66 -0.13 6.20
N VAL A 223 -34.70 -0.54 7.04
CA VAL A 223 -34.89 -1.18 8.35
C VAL A 223 -34.79 -0.07 9.38
N VAL A 224 -35.88 0.15 10.13
CA VAL A 224 -35.95 1.26 11.09
C VAL A 224 -34.99 1.05 12.25
N THR A 225 -34.89 -0.19 12.74
CA THR A 225 -33.98 -0.61 13.80
C THR A 225 -32.56 -0.81 13.23
N SER A 226 -31.89 0.28 12.89
CA SER A 226 -30.57 0.23 12.20
C SER A 226 -29.46 -0.45 13.01
N GLU A 227 -29.63 -0.59 14.31
CA GLU A 227 -28.74 -1.28 15.24
C GLU A 227 -29.09 -2.76 15.41
N ASP A 228 -30.30 -3.17 14.98
CA ASP A 228 -30.79 -4.54 15.13
C ASP A 228 -31.42 -5.06 13.84
N PHE A 229 -30.68 -5.92 13.15
CA PHE A 229 -31.13 -6.69 11.98
C PHE A 229 -31.47 -8.13 12.34
N GLY A 230 -31.56 -8.42 13.63
CA GLY A 230 -31.88 -9.74 14.14
C GLY A 230 -33.39 -9.98 14.29
N THR A 231 -33.70 -11.01 15.07
CA THR A 231 -35.10 -11.47 15.25
C THR A 231 -35.99 -10.50 16.03
N GLN A 232 -35.43 -9.54 16.75
CA GLN A 232 -36.14 -8.50 17.47
C GLN A 232 -36.19 -7.17 16.69
N GLY A 233 -35.47 -7.07 15.57
CA GLY A 233 -35.48 -5.90 14.71
C GLY A 233 -36.72 -5.83 13.82
N ASP A 234 -36.94 -4.63 13.28
CA ASP A 234 -38.01 -4.40 12.30
C ASP A 234 -37.71 -5.04 10.96
N HIS A 235 -38.76 -5.51 10.29
CA HIS A 235 -38.65 -5.91 8.90
C HIS A 235 -38.41 -4.69 7.99
N PRO A 236 -37.61 -4.82 6.92
CA PRO A 236 -37.42 -3.76 5.97
C PRO A 236 -38.73 -3.35 5.31
N SER A 237 -38.97 -2.04 5.19
CA SER A 237 -40.16 -1.52 4.48
C SER A 237 -40.15 -1.86 2.98
N HIS A 238 -38.97 -2.01 2.39
CA HIS A 238 -38.76 -2.28 0.97
C HIS A 238 -37.57 -3.27 0.83
N GLN A 239 -37.87 -4.56 1.04
CA GLN A 239 -36.84 -5.62 0.99
C GLN A 239 -36.08 -5.65 -0.34
N ASP A 240 -36.83 -5.65 -1.46
CA ASP A 240 -36.24 -5.74 -2.79
C ASP A 240 -35.34 -4.54 -3.10
N LEU A 241 -35.68 -3.35 -2.62
CA LEU A 241 -34.88 -2.15 -2.76
C LEU A 241 -33.57 -2.29 -1.95
N LEU A 242 -33.65 -2.75 -0.70
CA LEU A 242 -32.47 -2.98 0.13
C LEU A 242 -31.52 -3.97 -0.54
N ASP A 243 -32.05 -5.07 -1.04
CA ASP A 243 -31.26 -6.11 -1.70
C ASP A 243 -30.67 -5.61 -3.02
N HIS A 244 -31.42 -4.87 -3.83
CA HIS A 244 -30.93 -4.27 -5.06
C HIS A 244 -29.77 -3.29 -4.82
N LEU A 245 -29.90 -2.42 -3.81
CA LEU A 245 -28.84 -1.47 -3.46
C LEU A 245 -27.63 -2.21 -2.89
N THR A 246 -27.83 -3.23 -2.07
CA THR A 246 -26.77 -4.05 -1.46
C THR A 246 -25.96 -4.78 -2.52
N VAL A 247 -26.62 -5.48 -3.45
CA VAL A 247 -25.93 -6.16 -4.55
C VAL A 247 -25.17 -5.19 -5.45
N GLY A 248 -25.76 -4.03 -5.73
CA GLY A 248 -25.12 -2.96 -6.50
C GLY A 248 -23.87 -2.41 -5.79
N PHE A 249 -23.94 -2.26 -4.45
CA PHE A 249 -22.84 -1.78 -3.64
C PHE A 249 -21.68 -2.78 -3.62
N LEU A 250 -21.95 -4.06 -3.42
CA LEU A 250 -20.94 -5.14 -3.52
C LEU A 250 -20.32 -5.21 -4.91
N LYS A 251 -21.11 -5.19 -5.97
CA LYS A 251 -20.63 -5.23 -7.36
C LYS A 251 -19.77 -4.03 -7.76
N SER A 252 -19.94 -2.90 -7.08
CA SER A 252 -19.13 -1.69 -7.28
C SER A 252 -17.90 -1.63 -6.39
N ASP A 253 -17.51 -2.73 -5.78
CA ASP A 253 -16.38 -2.82 -4.85
C ASP A 253 -16.50 -1.80 -3.70
N TRP A 254 -17.65 -1.83 -3.03
CA TRP A 254 -17.96 -0.95 -1.89
C TRP A 254 -17.86 0.55 -2.20
N ASN A 255 -18.17 0.96 -3.44
CA ASN A 255 -18.08 2.35 -3.87
C ASN A 255 -19.20 3.20 -3.26
N THR A 256 -18.91 3.77 -2.10
CA THR A 256 -19.85 4.62 -1.34
C THR A 256 -20.32 5.82 -2.16
N LYS A 257 -19.43 6.48 -2.92
CA LYS A 257 -19.81 7.66 -3.74
C LYS A 257 -20.80 7.27 -4.84
N ALA A 258 -20.64 6.13 -5.46
CA ALA A 258 -21.56 5.61 -6.46
C ALA A 258 -22.94 5.30 -5.85
N LEU A 259 -22.96 4.66 -4.67
CA LEU A 259 -24.18 4.38 -3.92
C LEU A 259 -24.92 5.68 -3.57
N LEU A 260 -24.25 6.64 -2.94
CA LEU A 260 -24.85 7.93 -2.57
C LEU A 260 -25.38 8.66 -3.80
N ARG A 261 -24.62 8.74 -4.89
CA ARG A 261 -25.08 9.34 -6.16
C ARG A 261 -26.35 8.66 -6.65
N LYS A 262 -26.41 7.34 -6.66
CA LYS A 262 -27.61 6.57 -7.07
C LYS A 262 -28.83 6.93 -6.23
N ILE A 263 -28.66 7.07 -4.92
CA ILE A 263 -29.75 7.42 -3.99
C ILE A 263 -30.22 8.86 -4.26
N VAL A 264 -29.33 9.85 -4.25
CA VAL A 264 -29.72 11.29 -4.36
C VAL A 264 -30.22 11.69 -5.76
N THR A 265 -29.86 10.92 -6.79
CA THR A 265 -30.40 11.16 -8.15
C THR A 265 -31.70 10.42 -8.42
N SER A 266 -32.17 9.57 -7.51
CA SER A 266 -33.41 8.81 -7.66
C SER A 266 -34.63 9.73 -7.70
N ALA A 267 -35.69 9.29 -8.38
CA ALA A 267 -36.96 10.00 -8.38
C ALA A 267 -37.56 10.11 -6.96
N THR A 268 -37.37 9.07 -6.15
CA THR A 268 -37.80 9.03 -4.75
C THR A 268 -37.19 10.14 -3.91
N TYR A 269 -35.89 10.39 -4.06
CA TYR A 269 -35.23 11.48 -3.32
C TYR A 269 -35.64 12.86 -3.84
N ARG A 270 -35.82 13.01 -5.15
CA ARG A 270 -36.13 14.28 -5.82
C ARG A 270 -37.60 14.67 -5.82
N GLN A 271 -38.49 13.84 -5.25
CA GLN A 271 -39.90 14.16 -5.16
C GLN A 271 -40.19 15.33 -4.20
N SER A 272 -41.37 15.93 -4.28
CA SER A 272 -41.77 17.02 -3.39
C SER A 272 -41.90 16.55 -1.93
N SER A 273 -41.51 17.41 -0.98
CA SER A 273 -41.75 17.22 0.44
C SER A 273 -43.13 17.80 0.92
N VAL A 274 -43.89 18.34 0.00
CA VAL A 274 -45.22 18.89 0.34
C VAL A 274 -46.13 17.77 0.81
N ARG A 275 -46.78 17.99 1.95
CA ARG A 275 -47.71 17.06 2.53
C ARG A 275 -49.08 17.18 1.85
N ASN A 276 -49.49 16.14 1.15
CA ASN A 276 -50.86 16.00 0.69
C ASN A 276 -51.63 15.22 1.76
N ASP A 277 -52.86 15.62 2.09
CA ASP A 277 -53.59 15.11 3.26
C ASP A 277 -53.87 13.63 3.20
N HIS A 278 -54.32 13.06 2.09
CA HIS A 278 -54.68 11.64 1.99
C HIS A 278 -53.49 10.65 2.19
N PRO A 279 -52.35 10.80 1.55
CA PRO A 279 -51.20 9.91 1.81
C PRO A 279 -50.63 10.06 3.22
N ALA A 280 -50.73 11.27 3.81
CA ALA A 280 -50.17 11.55 5.12
C ALA A 280 -50.96 10.93 6.27
N GLU A 281 -52.26 10.75 6.12
CA GLU A 281 -53.10 10.06 7.10
C GLU A 281 -52.85 8.56 7.11
N ARG A 282 -52.62 7.96 5.93
CA ARG A 282 -52.37 6.50 5.79
C ARG A 282 -50.95 6.10 6.14
N ASP A 283 -49.97 6.97 5.91
CA ASP A 283 -48.55 6.72 6.21
C ASP A 283 -47.93 7.97 6.85
N PRO A 284 -48.27 8.24 8.13
CA PRO A 284 -47.75 9.43 8.83
C PRO A 284 -46.22 9.42 8.95
N GLY A 285 -45.62 8.25 9.12
CA GLY A 285 -44.18 8.04 9.19
C GLY A 285 -43.45 8.08 7.85
N ASN A 286 -44.20 8.21 6.72
CA ASN A 286 -43.63 8.16 5.36
C ASN A 286 -42.78 6.90 5.10
N ARG A 287 -43.16 5.78 5.68
CA ARG A 287 -42.45 4.50 5.49
C ARG A 287 -42.48 4.00 4.04
N LEU A 288 -43.54 4.35 3.31
CA LEU A 288 -43.71 3.97 1.91
C LEU A 288 -43.11 4.99 0.94
N LEU A 289 -42.42 6.01 1.44
CA LEU A 289 -41.70 7.01 0.66
C LEU A 289 -42.57 7.75 -0.37
N ALA A 290 -43.83 8.02 0.00
CA ALA A 290 -44.76 8.75 -0.88
C ALA A 290 -44.45 10.22 -1.04
N ARG A 291 -43.51 10.75 -0.28
CA ARG A 291 -43.01 12.13 -0.32
C ARG A 291 -41.55 12.18 0.06
N ALA A 292 -40.83 13.25 -0.30
CA ALA A 292 -39.46 13.47 0.17
C ALA A 292 -39.43 13.66 1.70
N PRO A 293 -38.41 13.17 2.38
CA PRO A 293 -38.29 13.33 3.82
C PRO A 293 -38.06 14.81 4.20
N ARG A 294 -38.57 15.18 5.37
CA ARG A 294 -38.29 16.48 5.99
C ARG A 294 -37.56 16.22 7.29
N GLN A 295 -36.25 16.28 7.23
CA GLN A 295 -35.38 16.04 8.39
C GLN A 295 -34.48 17.23 8.66
N ARG A 296 -34.08 17.38 9.90
CA ARG A 296 -33.06 18.35 10.27
C ARG A 296 -31.70 17.77 9.94
N LEU A 297 -30.91 18.49 9.15
CA LEU A 297 -29.54 18.11 8.86
C LEU A 297 -28.65 18.31 10.09
N GLN A 298 -27.58 17.53 10.18
CA GLN A 298 -26.50 17.73 11.16
C GLN A 298 -25.83 19.08 10.92
N ALA A 299 -25.29 19.68 11.98
CA ALA A 299 -24.69 21.02 11.92
C ALA A 299 -23.53 21.13 10.91
N GLU A 300 -22.75 20.08 10.82
CA GLU A 300 -21.63 19.97 9.91
C GLU A 300 -22.08 20.04 8.44
N PHE A 301 -23.15 19.31 8.09
CA PHE A 301 -23.71 19.37 6.74
C PHE A 301 -24.32 20.74 6.41
N ILE A 302 -24.96 21.40 7.37
CA ILE A 302 -25.51 22.76 7.17
C ILE A 302 -24.35 23.73 6.87
N ARG A 303 -23.26 23.65 7.65
CA ARG A 303 -22.08 24.49 7.46
C ARG A 303 -21.42 24.22 6.11
N ASP A 304 -21.16 22.97 5.78
CA ASP A 304 -20.49 22.61 4.52
C ASP A 304 -21.36 22.96 3.31
N HIS A 305 -22.69 22.81 3.43
CA HIS A 305 -23.61 23.24 2.39
C HIS A 305 -23.54 24.75 2.16
N ALA A 306 -23.55 25.53 3.23
CA ALA A 306 -23.42 26.99 3.12
C ALA A 306 -22.08 27.41 2.47
N LEU A 307 -20.99 26.75 2.86
CA LEU A 307 -19.67 26.99 2.27
C LEU A 307 -19.61 26.56 0.79
N ALA A 308 -20.23 25.44 0.44
CA ALA A 308 -20.26 24.96 -0.93
C ALA A 308 -21.05 25.90 -1.86
N VAL A 309 -22.24 26.34 -1.43
CA VAL A 309 -23.09 27.24 -2.21
C VAL A 309 -22.45 28.63 -2.39
N SER A 310 -21.72 29.11 -1.36
CA SER A 310 -20.99 30.38 -1.43
C SER A 310 -19.63 30.28 -2.17
N GLY A 311 -19.21 29.11 -2.59
CA GLY A 311 -17.91 28.89 -3.23
C GLY A 311 -16.70 28.96 -2.25
N LEU A 312 -16.95 28.96 -0.95
CA LEU A 312 -15.91 29.07 0.08
C LEU A 312 -15.46 27.71 0.63
N LEU A 313 -16.08 26.61 0.19
CA LEU A 313 -15.68 25.28 0.63
C LEU A 313 -14.29 24.90 0.08
N VAL A 314 -13.36 24.64 0.98
CA VAL A 314 -12.04 24.10 0.64
C VAL A 314 -12.10 22.58 0.76
N ASP A 315 -12.04 21.88 -0.38
CA ASP A 315 -12.03 20.41 -0.43
C ASP A 315 -10.61 19.88 -0.15
N ARG A 316 -10.21 19.98 1.12
CA ARG A 316 -8.95 19.45 1.63
C ARG A 316 -9.22 18.51 2.79
N GLN A 317 -8.84 17.26 2.61
CA GLN A 317 -8.95 16.25 3.67
C GLN A 317 -7.63 16.10 4.43
N GLY A 318 -7.74 15.82 5.73
CA GLY A 318 -6.60 15.64 6.61
C GLY A 318 -6.05 16.94 7.20
N GLY A 319 -5.05 16.80 8.07
CA GLY A 319 -4.48 17.89 8.83
C GLY A 319 -5.18 18.14 10.19
N PRO A 320 -4.79 19.18 10.93
CA PRO A 320 -5.41 19.52 12.20
C PRO A 320 -6.86 19.96 12.02
N GLY A 321 -7.69 19.68 13.03
CA GLY A 321 -9.07 20.13 13.06
C GLY A 321 -9.18 21.66 13.00
N VAL A 322 -10.25 22.16 12.42
CA VAL A 322 -10.55 23.59 12.38
C VAL A 322 -11.36 23.99 13.62
N HIS A 323 -11.10 25.17 14.14
CA HIS A 323 -11.89 25.78 15.19
C HIS A 323 -12.76 26.88 14.58
N PRO A 324 -14.03 26.60 14.19
CA PRO A 324 -14.89 27.63 13.64
C PRO A 324 -15.17 28.70 14.68
N TYR A 325 -15.38 29.92 14.22
CA TYR A 325 -15.77 31.03 15.11
C TYR A 325 -17.04 30.64 15.89
N GLN A 326 -16.95 30.75 17.21
CA GLN A 326 -18.06 30.55 18.13
C GLN A 326 -18.30 31.84 18.91
N PRO A 327 -19.49 32.46 18.79
CA PRO A 327 -19.81 33.64 19.58
C PRO A 327 -19.75 33.35 21.07
N ALA A 328 -19.03 34.16 21.82
CA ALA A 328 -18.86 33.98 23.26
C ALA A 328 -20.18 33.91 24.07
N VAL A 329 -21.24 34.53 23.52
CA VAL A 329 -22.59 34.53 24.11
C VAL A 329 -23.21 33.14 24.14
N LEU A 330 -22.88 32.25 23.19
CA LEU A 330 -23.46 30.91 23.12
C LEU A 330 -22.79 29.92 24.10
N PHE A 331 -21.55 30.17 24.48
CA PHE A 331 -20.74 29.23 25.26
C PHE A 331 -20.28 29.78 26.62
N GLY A 332 -20.56 31.06 26.92
CA GLY A 332 -20.10 31.73 28.11
C GLY A 332 -20.73 31.31 29.45
N ARG A 333 -21.61 30.31 29.44
CA ARG A 333 -22.26 29.84 30.66
C ARG A 333 -22.06 28.37 31.04
N ASN A 334 -21.44 27.56 30.19
CA ASN A 334 -21.31 26.10 30.43
C ASN A 334 -19.88 25.55 30.27
N ALA A 335 -18.87 26.38 30.30
CA ALA A 335 -17.48 25.90 30.38
C ALA A 335 -17.06 25.77 31.85
N ILE A 336 -17.83 25.04 32.65
CA ILE A 336 -17.45 24.64 34.01
C ILE A 336 -17.75 23.15 34.13
N GLY A 337 -16.69 22.37 34.26
CA GLY A 337 -16.72 20.94 34.56
C GLY A 337 -15.55 20.23 33.97
#